data_6f59a16ecedac61aa201bea90c6bf6db
#
_entry.id   6f59a16ecedac61aa201bea90c6bf6db
#
_cell.length_a   1.000
_cell.length_b   1.000
_cell.length_c   1.000
_cell.angle_alpha   90.00
_cell.angle_beta   90.00
_cell.angle_gamma   90.00
#
_symmetry.space_group_name_H-M   'P 1'
#
loop_
_entity.id
_entity.type
_entity.pdbx_description
1 polymer ?
#
loop_
_entity_poly.entity_id
_entity_poly.type
_entity_poly.pdbx_seq_one_letter_code
_entity_poly.pdbx_strand_id
1 'polypeptide(L)'
;IYQPSIDEALKLAPKAKVYGNYQEVLEDKNVDAILVATPLSAHYKIVMDAFDAGKHIFCEKSIGYTMEECYHMYQKHRSTGRIFFTGQQRLFDPRYIKAMEMIHAGTFGEINGIHTFWNRNGDWRRSVPSPNLERLINWRLYKEFSKGLMTELACHQLQIGSWALRKLPEKVMGHGAITYWKDGREVYDNVSCIYVFDDGVKMTFDSIISNKFYGLEAVSYTHLTL
;
A
#
# COMPACT_ATOMS: atom_id res chain seq x y z
N ILE A 1 -15.14 13.49 -10.29
CA ILE A 1 -14.69 12.57 -11.36
C ILE A 1 -13.89 13.38 -12.39
N TYR A 2 -12.77 12.83 -12.86
CA TYR A 2 -11.89 13.47 -13.83
C TYR A 2 -12.15 12.88 -15.22
N GLN A 3 -12.84 13.64 -16.10
CA GLN A 3 -13.31 13.16 -17.41
C GLN A 3 -12.20 12.54 -18.29
N PRO A 4 -10.99 13.11 -18.41
CA PRO A 4 -9.95 12.50 -19.24
C PRO A 4 -9.57 11.07 -18.83
N SER A 5 -9.63 10.74 -17.53
CA SER A 5 -9.37 9.36 -17.07
C SER A 5 -10.50 8.41 -17.43
N ILE A 6 -11.75 8.89 -17.48
CA ILE A 6 -12.90 8.11 -17.97
C ILE A 6 -12.73 7.81 -19.45
N ASP A 7 -12.37 8.82 -20.23
CA ASP A 7 -12.19 8.68 -21.69
C ASP A 7 -11.07 7.67 -22.02
N GLU A 8 -9.98 7.67 -21.24
CA GLU A 8 -8.93 6.65 -21.36
C GLU A 8 -9.41 5.25 -20.99
N ALA A 9 -10.15 5.12 -19.90
CA ALA A 9 -10.70 3.84 -19.47
C ALA A 9 -11.67 3.26 -20.52
N LEU A 10 -12.50 4.10 -21.11
CA LEU A 10 -13.43 3.68 -22.17
C LEU A 10 -12.74 3.27 -23.47
N LYS A 11 -11.53 3.74 -23.77
CA LYS A 11 -10.75 3.21 -24.90
C LYS A 11 -10.33 1.74 -24.67
N LEU A 12 -10.05 1.36 -23.41
CA LEU A 12 -9.70 -0.02 -23.05
C LEU A 12 -10.94 -0.90 -22.85
N ALA A 13 -12.03 -0.33 -22.38
CA ALA A 13 -13.28 -1.03 -22.09
C ALA A 13 -14.49 -0.27 -22.69
N PRO A 14 -14.70 -0.31 -24.02
CA PRO A 14 -15.71 0.53 -24.69
C PRO A 14 -17.17 0.23 -24.30
N LYS A 15 -17.41 -0.96 -23.72
CA LYS A 15 -18.74 -1.38 -23.27
C LYS A 15 -18.96 -1.15 -21.77
N ALA A 16 -17.99 -0.59 -21.05
CA ALA A 16 -18.12 -0.34 -19.62
C ALA A 16 -19.17 0.76 -19.37
N LYS A 17 -20.04 0.49 -18.41
CA LYS A 17 -21.00 1.50 -17.93
C LYS A 17 -20.25 2.47 -17.02
N VAL A 18 -20.45 3.76 -17.24
CA VAL A 18 -19.92 4.83 -16.38
C VAL A 18 -21.00 5.26 -15.41
N TYR A 19 -20.64 5.36 -14.14
CA TYR A 19 -21.53 5.83 -13.06
C TYR A 19 -21.08 7.22 -12.58
N GLY A 20 -22.01 8.02 -12.10
CA GLY A 20 -21.74 9.36 -11.57
C GLY A 20 -21.01 9.34 -10.22
N ASN A 21 -21.26 8.30 -9.43
CA ASN A 21 -20.62 8.07 -8.12
C ASN A 21 -20.54 6.57 -7.80
N TYR A 22 -19.81 6.20 -6.76
CA TYR A 22 -19.61 4.79 -6.43
C TYR A 22 -20.86 4.15 -5.79
N GLN A 23 -21.75 4.94 -5.19
CA GLN A 23 -22.99 4.44 -4.60
C GLN A 23 -23.88 3.80 -5.67
N GLU A 24 -23.98 4.42 -6.85
CA GLU A 24 -24.71 3.85 -7.98
C GLU A 24 -24.14 2.49 -8.43
N VAL A 25 -22.81 2.30 -8.32
CA VAL A 25 -22.17 1.00 -8.57
C VAL A 25 -22.59 -0.03 -7.51
N LEU A 26 -22.68 0.37 -6.24
CA LEU A 26 -23.07 -0.50 -5.15
C LEU A 26 -24.55 -0.93 -5.23
N GLU A 27 -25.40 -0.06 -5.73
CA GLU A 27 -26.84 -0.32 -5.93
C GLU A 27 -27.13 -1.23 -7.13
N ASP A 28 -26.21 -1.31 -8.11
CA ASP A 28 -26.41 -2.16 -9.29
C ASP A 28 -26.30 -3.65 -8.92
N LYS A 29 -27.42 -4.36 -9.11
CA LYS A 29 -27.53 -5.79 -8.80
C LYS A 29 -26.73 -6.70 -9.74
N ASN A 30 -26.27 -6.19 -10.88
CA ASN A 30 -25.42 -6.91 -11.82
C ASN A 30 -23.93 -6.80 -11.47
N VAL A 31 -23.57 -6.06 -10.41
CA VAL A 31 -22.21 -5.94 -9.90
C VAL A 31 -22.09 -6.78 -8.65
N ASP A 32 -21.33 -7.87 -8.71
CA ASP A 32 -21.08 -8.77 -7.57
C ASP A 32 -19.85 -8.36 -6.76
N ALA A 33 -18.88 -7.74 -7.43
CA ALA A 33 -17.60 -7.38 -6.82
C ALA A 33 -17.12 -6.00 -7.29
N ILE A 34 -16.39 -5.29 -6.43
CA ILE A 34 -15.78 -4.00 -6.76
C ILE A 34 -14.27 -4.02 -6.54
N LEU A 35 -13.58 -3.20 -7.33
CA LEU A 35 -12.18 -2.88 -7.12
C LEU A 35 -12.06 -1.42 -6.67
N VAL A 36 -11.49 -1.19 -5.48
CA VAL A 36 -11.26 0.13 -4.89
C VAL A 36 -9.82 0.53 -5.14
N ALA A 37 -9.61 1.51 -6.03
CA ALA A 37 -8.31 2.07 -6.39
C ALA A 37 -8.31 3.61 -6.32
N THR A 38 -8.96 4.12 -5.30
CA THR A 38 -9.10 5.55 -5.01
C THR A 38 -7.89 6.05 -4.17
N PRO A 39 -7.80 7.36 -3.86
CA PRO A 39 -6.90 7.83 -2.82
C PRO A 39 -7.14 7.11 -1.48
N LEU A 40 -6.06 6.90 -0.72
CA LEU A 40 -6.07 6.11 0.53
C LEU A 40 -7.16 6.54 1.51
N SER A 41 -7.37 7.85 1.68
CA SER A 41 -8.40 8.39 2.60
C SER A 41 -9.83 8.02 2.24
N ALA A 42 -10.10 7.56 1.02
CA ALA A 42 -11.43 7.16 0.59
C ALA A 42 -11.70 5.65 0.74
N HIS A 43 -10.67 4.84 0.97
CA HIS A 43 -10.79 3.38 1.01
C HIS A 43 -11.79 2.91 2.06
N TYR A 44 -11.64 3.40 3.30
CA TYR A 44 -12.47 2.97 4.42
C TYR A 44 -13.97 3.13 4.13
N LYS A 45 -14.38 4.33 3.74
CA LYS A 45 -15.78 4.60 3.49
C LYS A 45 -16.35 3.71 2.38
N ILE A 46 -15.64 3.61 1.25
CA ILE A 46 -16.11 2.82 0.10
C ILE A 46 -16.17 1.33 0.45
N VAL A 47 -15.17 0.81 1.15
CA VAL A 47 -15.13 -0.59 1.58
C VAL A 47 -16.26 -0.93 2.54
N MET A 48 -16.53 -0.06 3.52
CA MET A 48 -17.61 -0.28 4.48
C MET A 48 -18.99 -0.26 3.80
N ASP A 49 -19.25 0.73 2.95
CA ASP A 49 -20.49 0.83 2.17
C ASP A 49 -20.66 -0.38 1.23
N ALA A 50 -19.56 -0.89 0.66
CA ALA A 50 -19.59 -2.07 -0.21
C ALA A 50 -19.91 -3.36 0.55
N PHE A 51 -19.41 -3.53 1.76
CA PHE A 51 -19.82 -4.65 2.63
C PHE A 51 -21.30 -4.56 2.97
N ASP A 52 -21.83 -3.38 3.27
CA ASP A 52 -23.26 -3.17 3.56
C ASP A 52 -24.12 -3.46 2.31
N ALA A 53 -23.63 -3.16 1.13
CA ALA A 53 -24.27 -3.52 -0.14
C ALA A 53 -24.07 -5.00 -0.54
N GLY A 54 -23.38 -5.79 0.28
CA GLY A 54 -23.17 -7.23 0.03
C GLY A 54 -22.20 -7.55 -1.11
N LYS A 55 -21.31 -6.65 -1.47
CA LYS A 55 -20.33 -6.83 -2.56
C LYS A 55 -19.07 -7.56 -2.07
N HIS A 56 -18.42 -8.29 -2.97
CA HIS A 56 -17.04 -8.73 -2.81
C HIS A 56 -16.11 -7.57 -3.13
N ILE A 57 -14.93 -7.51 -2.47
CA ILE A 57 -14.10 -6.31 -2.53
C ILE A 57 -12.64 -6.68 -2.79
N PHE A 58 -12.05 -6.08 -3.80
CA PHE A 58 -10.60 -5.92 -3.93
C PHE A 58 -10.27 -4.48 -3.59
N CYS A 59 -9.47 -4.25 -2.55
CA CYS A 59 -9.02 -2.91 -2.18
C CYS A 59 -7.51 -2.78 -2.39
N GLU A 60 -7.09 -1.72 -3.08
CA GLU A 60 -5.67 -1.42 -3.23
C GLU A 60 -4.99 -1.17 -1.88
N LYS A 61 -3.69 -1.40 -1.86
CA LYS A 61 -2.82 -1.10 -0.71
C LYS A 61 -2.64 0.43 -0.58
N SER A 62 -2.46 0.92 0.60
CA SER A 62 -2.76 0.40 1.93
C SER A 62 -4.26 0.40 2.14
N ILE A 63 -4.75 -0.56 2.91
CA ILE A 63 -6.21 -0.76 2.98
C ILE A 63 -6.95 0.37 3.69
N GLY A 64 -6.34 1.02 4.69
CA GLY A 64 -6.95 2.11 5.44
C GLY A 64 -5.96 3.23 5.74
N TYR A 65 -6.50 4.38 6.07
CA TYR A 65 -5.74 5.59 6.38
C TYR A 65 -5.28 5.60 7.84
N THR A 66 -6.02 4.95 8.74
CA THR A 66 -5.69 4.75 10.16
C THR A 66 -5.76 3.27 10.54
N MET A 67 -5.13 2.91 11.66
CA MET A 67 -5.20 1.55 12.20
C MET A 67 -6.63 1.19 12.61
N GLU A 68 -7.37 2.15 13.14
CA GLU A 68 -8.77 1.99 13.53
C GLU A 68 -9.65 1.64 12.32
N GLU A 69 -9.49 2.36 11.20
CA GLU A 69 -10.17 2.03 9.93
C GLU A 69 -9.85 0.61 9.47
N CYS A 70 -8.57 0.21 9.50
CA CYS A 70 -8.15 -1.14 9.13
C CYS A 70 -8.83 -2.21 10.02
N TYR A 71 -8.88 -1.96 11.32
CA TYR A 71 -9.50 -2.86 12.27
C TYR A 71 -11.02 -2.98 12.06
N HIS A 72 -11.72 -1.88 11.84
CA HIS A 72 -13.15 -1.88 11.53
C HIS A 72 -13.45 -2.64 10.23
N MET A 73 -12.67 -2.42 9.18
CA MET A 73 -12.81 -3.19 7.93
C MET A 73 -12.59 -4.68 8.14
N TYR A 74 -11.59 -5.07 8.94
CA TYR A 74 -11.33 -6.46 9.29
C TYR A 74 -12.52 -7.08 10.03
N GLN A 75 -13.07 -6.41 11.05
CA GLN A 75 -14.23 -6.90 11.80
C GLN A 75 -15.45 -7.03 10.89
N LYS A 76 -15.72 -6.03 10.06
CA LYS A 76 -16.83 -6.05 9.11
C LYS A 76 -16.71 -7.20 8.12
N HIS A 77 -15.53 -7.40 7.53
CA HIS A 77 -15.26 -8.54 6.67
C HIS A 77 -15.63 -9.87 7.35
N ARG A 78 -15.16 -10.07 8.59
CA ARG A 78 -15.45 -11.29 9.36
C ARG A 78 -16.95 -11.53 9.58
N SER A 79 -17.74 -10.49 9.66
CA SER A 79 -19.20 -10.59 9.90
C SER A 79 -20.03 -10.79 8.63
N THR A 80 -19.51 -10.47 7.44
CA THR A 80 -20.30 -10.46 6.20
C THR A 80 -20.16 -11.72 5.36
N GLY A 81 -19.11 -12.51 5.56
CA GLY A 81 -18.77 -13.66 4.71
C GLY A 81 -18.41 -13.30 3.27
N ARG A 82 -18.22 -12.02 2.96
CA ARG A 82 -17.80 -11.57 1.63
C ARG A 82 -16.31 -11.69 1.47
N ILE A 83 -15.83 -11.89 0.26
CA ILE A 83 -14.39 -11.88 -0.04
C ILE A 83 -13.87 -10.45 0.09
N PHE A 84 -12.83 -10.29 0.89
CA PHE A 84 -12.06 -9.06 0.99
C PHE A 84 -10.60 -9.34 0.68
N PHE A 85 -10.14 -8.82 -0.43
CA PHE A 85 -8.79 -9.03 -0.93
C PHE A 85 -8.03 -7.71 -0.97
N THR A 86 -6.75 -7.73 -0.62
CA THR A 86 -5.92 -6.52 -0.60
C THR A 86 -4.86 -6.53 -1.69
N GLY A 87 -4.54 -5.36 -2.24
CA GLY A 87 -3.59 -5.17 -3.34
C GLY A 87 -2.11 -5.41 -2.97
N GLN A 88 -1.83 -6.38 -2.09
CA GLN A 88 -0.47 -6.78 -1.70
C GLN A 88 0.06 -7.84 -2.67
N GLN A 89 0.41 -7.41 -3.88
CA GLN A 89 0.75 -8.29 -5.01
C GLN A 89 1.91 -9.25 -4.76
N ARG A 90 2.83 -8.94 -3.86
CA ARG A 90 3.99 -9.80 -3.55
C ARG A 90 3.60 -11.12 -2.88
N LEU A 91 2.44 -11.17 -2.22
CA LEU A 91 1.90 -12.41 -1.66
C LEU A 91 1.60 -13.48 -2.73
N PHE A 92 1.47 -13.05 -3.98
CA PHE A 92 1.12 -13.90 -5.12
C PHE A 92 2.24 -14.04 -6.15
N ASP A 93 3.40 -13.41 -5.91
CA ASP A 93 4.59 -13.59 -6.75
C ASP A 93 5.26 -14.93 -6.43
N PRO A 94 5.38 -15.85 -7.40
CA PRO A 94 5.96 -17.18 -7.17
C PRO A 94 7.38 -17.15 -6.57
N ARG A 95 8.16 -16.11 -6.86
CA ARG A 95 9.51 -15.95 -6.30
C ARG A 95 9.47 -15.68 -4.80
N TYR A 96 8.56 -14.80 -4.36
CA TYR A 96 8.36 -14.53 -2.93
C TYR A 96 7.78 -15.74 -2.22
N ILE A 97 6.81 -16.42 -2.81
CA ILE A 97 6.23 -17.65 -2.25
C ILE A 97 7.33 -18.68 -2.04
N LYS A 98 8.17 -18.93 -3.06
CA LYS A 98 9.26 -19.89 -2.97
C LYS A 98 10.31 -19.50 -1.93
N ALA A 99 10.68 -18.23 -1.86
CA ALA A 99 11.60 -17.73 -0.83
C ALA A 99 11.05 -17.95 0.58
N MET A 100 9.77 -17.65 0.81
CA MET A 100 9.13 -17.86 2.11
C MET A 100 9.02 -19.33 2.49
N GLU A 101 8.73 -20.23 1.52
CA GLU A 101 8.77 -21.68 1.77
C GLU A 101 10.15 -22.12 2.27
N MET A 102 11.22 -21.67 1.63
CA MET A 102 12.59 -22.00 2.01
C MET A 102 12.98 -21.42 3.38
N ILE A 103 12.62 -20.15 3.64
CA ILE A 103 12.83 -19.51 4.95
C ILE A 103 12.13 -20.31 6.04
N HIS A 104 10.84 -20.61 5.84
CA HIS A 104 10.02 -21.30 6.84
C HIS A 104 10.40 -22.77 7.03
N ALA A 105 11.06 -23.38 6.04
CA ALA A 105 11.66 -24.71 6.15
C ALA A 105 13.03 -24.71 6.85
N GLY A 106 13.53 -23.52 7.24
CA GLY A 106 14.85 -23.39 7.88
C GLY A 106 16.05 -23.57 6.95
N THR A 107 15.85 -23.53 5.62
CA THR A 107 16.91 -23.77 4.63
C THR A 107 18.11 -22.84 4.83
N PHE A 108 17.87 -21.61 5.26
CA PHE A 108 18.91 -20.58 5.45
C PHE A 108 19.26 -20.36 6.94
N GLY A 109 18.69 -21.19 7.85
CA GLY A 109 18.80 -20.96 9.29
C GLY A 109 17.91 -19.84 9.80
N GLU A 110 18.22 -19.33 10.99
CA GLU A 110 17.42 -18.29 11.64
C GLU A 110 17.73 -16.90 11.10
N ILE A 111 16.70 -16.07 10.95
CA ILE A 111 16.85 -14.68 10.53
C ILE A 111 17.31 -13.85 11.73
N ASN A 112 18.45 -13.17 11.60
CA ASN A 112 19.01 -12.28 12.61
C ASN A 112 18.64 -10.80 12.40
N GLY A 113 18.29 -10.45 11.17
CA GLY A 113 17.92 -9.09 10.79
C GLY A 113 17.39 -9.01 9.38
N ILE A 114 16.66 -7.95 9.09
CA ILE A 114 16.11 -7.68 7.76
C ILE A 114 16.44 -6.23 7.40
N HIS A 115 16.98 -6.02 6.21
CA HIS A 115 17.24 -4.70 5.68
C HIS A 115 16.39 -4.48 4.43
N THR A 116 15.61 -3.42 4.42
CA THR A 116 14.73 -3.12 3.30
C THR A 116 14.85 -1.67 2.85
N PHE A 117 14.74 -1.46 1.56
CA PHE A 117 14.75 -0.11 1.00
C PHE A 117 13.81 0.00 -0.20
N TRP A 118 13.42 1.26 -0.42
CA TRP A 118 12.71 1.62 -1.64
C TRP A 118 13.19 2.99 -2.09
N ASN A 119 14.29 3.00 -2.83
CA ASN A 119 14.88 4.21 -3.37
C ASN A 119 14.46 4.40 -4.82
N ARG A 120 14.08 5.59 -5.17
CA ARG A 120 13.72 5.94 -6.55
C ARG A 120 14.06 7.39 -6.84
N ASN A 121 14.15 7.73 -8.10
CA ASN A 121 14.29 9.12 -8.52
C ASN A 121 12.98 9.54 -9.20
N GLY A 122 12.16 10.30 -8.49
CA GLY A 122 10.89 10.79 -9.00
C GLY A 122 10.06 11.47 -7.92
N ASP A 123 9.47 12.59 -8.28
CA ASP A 123 8.72 13.47 -7.37
C ASP A 123 7.27 13.06 -7.15
N TRP A 124 6.76 12.07 -7.90
CA TRP A 124 5.35 11.66 -7.97
C TRP A 124 4.39 12.74 -8.50
N ARG A 125 4.88 13.91 -8.79
CA ARG A 125 4.07 15.01 -9.29
C ARG A 125 3.66 14.80 -10.74
N ARG A 126 2.41 15.06 -11.02
CA ARG A 126 1.84 15.06 -12.36
C ARG A 126 1.44 16.48 -12.73
N SER A 127 1.57 16.83 -14.00
CA SER A 127 1.03 18.10 -14.50
C SER A 127 -0.48 18.15 -14.32
N VAL A 128 -0.99 19.31 -13.95
CA VAL A 128 -2.41 19.54 -13.74
C VAL A 128 -2.94 20.56 -14.75
N PRO A 129 -4.11 20.33 -15.35
CA PRO A 129 -4.66 21.26 -16.33
C PRO A 129 -5.15 22.57 -15.71
N SER A 130 -5.40 22.61 -14.41
CA SER A 130 -5.76 23.82 -13.66
C SER A 130 -5.45 23.67 -12.17
N PRO A 131 -5.13 24.77 -11.46
CA PRO A 131 -4.71 24.73 -10.06
C PRO A 131 -5.70 24.10 -9.09
N ASN A 132 -6.99 24.18 -9.34
CA ASN A 132 -8.03 23.57 -8.50
C ASN A 132 -8.03 22.03 -8.55
N LEU A 133 -7.36 21.43 -9.53
CA LEU A 133 -7.21 19.97 -9.64
C LEU A 133 -5.91 19.47 -9.00
N GLU A 134 -5.06 20.34 -8.47
CA GLU A 134 -3.76 19.98 -7.89
C GLU A 134 -3.90 18.89 -6.83
N ARG A 135 -4.73 19.10 -5.83
CA ARG A 135 -4.88 18.14 -4.72
C ARG A 135 -5.58 16.85 -5.13
N LEU A 136 -6.43 16.91 -6.16
CA LEU A 136 -7.10 15.73 -6.70
C LEU A 136 -6.14 14.83 -7.51
N ILE A 137 -5.35 15.42 -8.39
CA ILE A 137 -4.44 14.67 -9.28
C ILE A 137 -3.17 14.25 -8.55
N ASN A 138 -2.62 15.15 -7.73
CA ASN A 138 -1.39 14.94 -6.96
C ASN A 138 -1.65 14.52 -5.51
N TRP A 139 -2.75 13.84 -5.24
CA TRP A 139 -3.22 13.46 -3.90
C TRP A 139 -2.15 12.77 -3.02
N ARG A 140 -1.22 12.02 -3.63
CA ARG A 140 -0.12 11.36 -2.92
C ARG A 140 0.82 12.32 -2.20
N LEU A 141 0.84 13.58 -2.60
CA LEU A 141 1.72 14.61 -2.04
C LEU A 141 1.12 15.30 -0.79
N TYR A 142 -0.14 15.04 -0.50
CA TYR A 142 -0.91 15.74 0.55
C TYR A 142 -1.34 14.80 1.67
N LYS A 143 -1.10 15.23 2.92
CA LYS A 143 -1.40 14.44 4.13
C LYS A 143 -2.88 14.12 4.28
N GLU A 144 -3.75 14.91 3.72
CA GLU A 144 -5.20 14.68 3.72
C GLU A 144 -5.57 13.35 3.04
N PHE A 145 -4.82 12.94 2.02
CA PHE A 145 -5.15 11.81 1.16
C PHE A 145 -4.18 10.62 1.27
N SER A 146 -2.96 10.86 1.76
CA SER A 146 -1.89 9.87 1.83
C SER A 146 -1.04 10.06 3.09
N LYS A 147 -0.43 9.00 3.57
CA LYS A 147 0.60 9.03 4.62
C LYS A 147 2.02 8.96 4.02
N GLY A 148 2.16 9.25 2.73
CA GLY A 148 3.45 9.33 2.03
C GLY A 148 4.17 7.99 1.94
N LEU A 149 5.51 8.02 2.03
CA LEU A 149 6.37 6.86 1.77
C LEU A 149 6.01 5.63 2.62
N MET A 150 5.48 5.82 3.82
CA MET A 150 5.12 4.71 4.69
C MET A 150 3.95 3.89 4.14
N THR A 151 2.89 4.52 3.69
CA THR A 151 1.73 3.83 3.11
C THR A 151 1.91 3.48 1.64
N GLU A 152 2.67 4.29 0.91
CA GLU A 152 2.86 4.05 -0.52
C GLU A 152 3.92 2.98 -0.83
N LEU A 153 4.98 2.89 -0.01
CA LEU A 153 6.15 2.03 -0.25
C LEU A 153 6.46 1.07 0.90
N ALA A 154 6.59 1.57 2.14
CA ALA A 154 6.99 0.75 3.28
C ALA A 154 6.03 -0.39 3.58
N CYS A 155 4.74 -0.23 3.33
CA CYS A 155 3.74 -1.27 3.54
C CYS A 155 4.06 -2.59 2.80
N HIS A 156 4.69 -2.53 1.64
CA HIS A 156 5.13 -3.72 0.90
C HIS A 156 6.31 -4.41 1.58
N GLN A 157 7.26 -3.63 2.09
CA GLN A 157 8.45 -4.16 2.75
C GLN A 157 8.11 -4.72 4.13
N LEU A 158 7.29 -4.00 4.90
CA LEU A 158 6.77 -4.47 6.20
C LEU A 158 6.02 -5.78 6.08
N GLN A 159 5.20 -5.91 5.04
CA GLN A 159 4.46 -7.13 4.77
C GLN A 159 5.41 -8.31 4.50
N ILE A 160 6.49 -8.11 3.72
CA ILE A 160 7.49 -9.15 3.45
C ILE A 160 8.24 -9.53 4.73
N GLY A 161 8.69 -8.56 5.53
CA GLY A 161 9.39 -8.83 6.79
C GLY A 161 8.52 -9.57 7.79
N SER A 162 7.27 -9.14 7.96
CA SER A 162 6.32 -9.82 8.85
C SER A 162 5.97 -11.23 8.36
N TRP A 163 5.90 -11.46 7.06
CA TRP A 163 5.69 -12.78 6.48
C TRP A 163 6.87 -13.71 6.71
N ALA A 164 8.09 -13.22 6.48
CA ALA A 164 9.32 -13.99 6.72
C ALA A 164 9.45 -14.41 8.19
N LEU A 165 9.19 -13.50 9.14
CA LEU A 165 9.29 -13.75 10.57
C LEU A 165 8.03 -14.38 11.17
N ARG A 166 6.89 -14.38 10.47
CA ARG A 166 5.55 -14.78 11.00
C ARG A 166 5.16 -14.01 12.25
N LYS A 167 5.61 -12.76 12.37
CA LYS A 167 5.41 -11.90 13.54
C LYS A 167 5.12 -10.47 13.08
N LEU A 168 4.53 -9.70 13.99
CA LEU A 168 4.41 -8.25 13.83
C LEU A 168 5.46 -7.57 14.72
N PRO A 169 6.01 -6.43 14.31
CA PRO A 169 6.93 -5.68 15.16
C PRO A 169 6.22 -5.12 16.39
N GLU A 170 6.89 -5.11 17.54
CA GLU A 170 6.39 -4.54 18.79
C GLU A 170 6.71 -3.06 18.91
N LYS A 171 7.84 -2.64 18.36
CA LYS A 171 8.34 -1.28 18.48
C LYS A 171 8.79 -0.76 17.13
N VAL A 172 8.60 0.54 16.93
CA VAL A 172 9.13 1.26 15.79
C VAL A 172 9.72 2.59 16.24
N MET A 173 10.86 2.94 15.65
CA MET A 173 11.42 4.28 15.73
C MET A 173 11.79 4.73 14.32
N GLY A 174 11.70 6.01 14.05
CA GLY A 174 12.02 6.50 12.72
C GLY A 174 12.02 8.01 12.64
N HIS A 175 12.57 8.47 11.53
CA HIS A 175 12.59 9.87 11.15
C HIS A 175 12.25 10.02 9.68
N GLY A 176 11.64 11.15 9.35
CA GLY A 176 11.36 11.53 7.96
C GLY A 176 11.39 13.03 7.80
N ALA A 177 11.70 13.48 6.60
CA ALA A 177 11.77 14.90 6.29
C ALA A 177 11.47 15.18 4.80
N ILE A 178 11.23 16.45 4.47
CA ILE A 178 11.25 16.96 3.10
C ILE A 178 12.59 17.68 2.92
N THR A 179 13.54 16.99 2.28
CA THR A 179 14.91 17.51 2.12
C THR A 179 15.22 18.01 0.72
N TYR A 180 14.69 17.38 -0.30
CA TYR A 180 15.00 17.66 -1.69
C TYR A 180 13.84 18.32 -2.45
N TRP A 181 12.66 17.69 -2.48
CA TRP A 181 11.52 18.17 -3.26
C TRP A 181 10.77 19.30 -2.54
N LYS A 182 11.24 20.54 -2.70
CA LYS A 182 10.65 21.76 -2.11
C LYS A 182 9.51 22.31 -2.99
N ASP A 183 8.57 21.50 -3.37
CA ASP A 183 7.53 21.73 -4.37
C ASP A 183 6.12 21.94 -3.77
N GLY A 184 6.05 22.21 -2.47
CA GLY A 184 4.78 22.42 -1.76
C GLY A 184 4.09 21.15 -1.29
N ARG A 185 4.77 19.98 -1.39
CA ARG A 185 4.26 18.72 -0.80
C ARG A 185 4.20 18.79 0.71
N GLU A 186 3.30 18.01 1.28
CA GLU A 186 3.14 17.85 2.73
C GLU A 186 3.76 16.54 3.26
N VAL A 187 3.93 15.54 2.38
CA VAL A 187 4.51 14.24 2.75
C VAL A 187 6.02 14.24 2.58
N TYR A 188 6.71 13.43 3.37
CA TYR A 188 8.17 13.32 3.35
C TYR A 188 8.69 12.74 2.03
N ASP A 189 9.87 13.19 1.62
CA ASP A 189 10.60 12.68 0.46
C ASP A 189 11.74 11.72 0.84
N ASN A 190 12.03 11.59 2.14
CA ASN A 190 12.86 10.55 2.71
C ASN A 190 12.33 10.11 4.08
N VAL A 191 12.52 8.83 4.39
CA VAL A 191 12.12 8.21 5.65
C VAL A 191 13.12 7.11 5.99
N SER A 192 13.46 7.00 7.26
CA SER A 192 14.26 5.90 7.82
C SER A 192 13.57 5.37 9.07
N CYS A 193 13.36 4.05 9.15
CA CYS A 193 12.68 3.40 10.26
C CYS A 193 13.42 2.14 10.71
N ILE A 194 13.36 1.86 12.01
CA ILE A 194 13.80 0.61 12.63
C ILE A 194 12.59 -0.01 13.34
N TYR A 195 12.25 -1.22 12.97
CA TYR A 195 11.23 -2.05 13.62
C TYR A 195 11.93 -3.11 14.46
N VAL A 196 11.42 -3.35 15.65
CA VAL A 196 11.96 -4.35 16.59
C VAL A 196 10.87 -5.36 16.90
N PHE A 197 11.21 -6.64 16.75
CA PHE A 197 10.33 -7.77 17.05
C PHE A 197 10.57 -8.28 18.47
N ASP A 198 9.69 -9.14 18.99
CA ASP A 198 9.70 -9.66 20.37
C ASP A 198 10.97 -10.44 20.74
N ASP A 199 11.63 -11.09 19.77
CA ASP A 199 12.87 -11.81 19.90
C ASP A 199 14.14 -10.95 19.72
N GLY A 200 13.97 -9.64 19.55
CA GLY A 200 15.06 -8.70 19.32
C GLY A 200 15.54 -8.59 17.87
N VAL A 201 15.01 -9.37 16.95
CA VAL A 201 15.27 -9.21 15.52
C VAL A 201 14.86 -7.81 15.09
N LYS A 202 15.70 -7.18 14.30
CA LYS A 202 15.47 -5.82 13.77
C LYS A 202 15.22 -5.87 12.26
N MET A 203 14.25 -5.07 11.84
CA MET A 203 14.04 -4.77 10.44
C MET A 203 14.23 -3.27 10.23
N THR A 204 15.04 -2.89 9.25
CA THR A 204 15.16 -1.49 8.83
C THR A 204 14.37 -1.25 7.53
N PHE A 205 13.89 -0.04 7.39
CA PHE A 205 13.32 0.46 6.15
C PHE A 205 13.84 1.85 5.87
N ASP A 206 14.45 2.01 4.70
CA ASP A 206 14.93 3.29 4.20
C ASP A 206 14.28 3.60 2.85
N SER A 207 13.86 4.84 2.66
CA SER A 207 13.30 5.31 1.40
C SER A 207 13.68 6.75 1.13
N ILE A 208 14.24 6.96 -0.06
CA ILE A 208 14.53 8.28 -0.61
C ILE A 208 14.01 8.34 -2.05
N ILE A 209 13.32 9.41 -2.40
CA ILE A 209 12.74 9.55 -3.74
C ILE A 209 13.44 10.60 -4.62
N SER A 210 14.61 11.06 -4.18
CA SER A 210 15.50 11.95 -4.94
C SER A 210 16.68 11.22 -5.60
N ASN A 211 16.85 9.91 -5.31
CA ASN A 211 17.94 9.09 -5.83
C ASN A 211 17.50 7.63 -5.89
N LYS A 212 17.85 6.92 -6.96
CA LYS A 212 17.50 5.50 -7.16
C LYS A 212 18.63 4.52 -6.81
N PHE A 213 19.72 4.97 -6.21
CA PHE A 213 20.82 4.09 -5.81
C PHE A 213 20.33 2.99 -4.85
N TYR A 214 20.80 1.77 -5.00
CA TYR A 214 20.28 0.53 -4.42
C TYR A 214 18.86 0.12 -4.87
N GLY A 215 18.08 1.00 -5.44
CA GLY A 215 16.77 0.66 -5.97
C GLY A 215 15.77 0.21 -4.91
N LEU A 216 15.23 -0.98 -5.10
CA LEU A 216 14.13 -1.54 -4.31
C LEU A 216 14.49 -2.98 -3.94
N GLU A 217 14.75 -3.23 -2.64
CA GLU A 217 15.14 -4.56 -2.16
C GLU A 217 14.61 -4.85 -0.75
N ALA A 218 14.62 -6.16 -0.42
CA ALA A 218 14.46 -6.69 0.92
C ALA A 218 15.50 -7.81 1.11
N VAL A 219 16.42 -7.63 2.04
CA VAL A 219 17.51 -8.56 2.33
C VAL A 219 17.35 -9.09 3.75
N SER A 220 17.34 -10.41 3.90
CA SER A 220 17.35 -11.08 5.20
C SER A 220 18.76 -11.57 5.52
N TYR A 221 19.23 -11.27 6.70
CA TYR A 221 20.48 -11.76 7.23
C TYR A 221 20.22 -12.99 8.11
N THR A 222 20.89 -14.08 7.80
CA THR A 222 20.79 -15.34 8.54
C THR A 222 22.10 -15.65 9.23
N HIS A 223 22.10 -16.59 10.16
CA HIS A 223 23.35 -17.03 10.83
C HIS A 223 24.19 -17.97 9.96
N LEU A 224 23.66 -18.49 8.87
CA LEU A 224 24.42 -19.26 7.90
C LEU A 224 25.07 -18.31 6.89
N THR A 225 26.35 -18.47 6.68
CA THR A 225 27.06 -17.84 5.55
C THR A 225 26.94 -18.76 4.36
N LEU A 226 26.33 -18.27 3.29
CA LEU A 226 26.24 -18.98 2.01
C LEU A 226 27.51 -18.82 1.19
#